data_ac6e39c08bb3ec0fb9ea5947aa92defd
#
_entry.id   ac6e39c08bb3ec0fb9ea5947aa92defd
#
_cell.length_a   1.000
_cell.length_b   1.000
_cell.length_c   1.000
_cell.angle_alpha   90.00
_cell.angle_beta   90.00
_cell.angle_gamma   90.00
#
_symmetry.space_group_name_H-M   'P 1'
#
loop_
_entity.id
_entity.type
_entity.pdbx_description
1 polymer ?
#
loop_
_entity_poly.entity_id
_entity_poly.type
_entity_poly.pdbx_seq_one_letter_code
_entity_poly.pdbx_strand_id
1 'polypeptide(L)'
;HIPFKRLEVKSGEFLNLGTNPNSGLEHNIEFISAPNLHWPDTIFSYDHSTNVLYTCDAFGLHYCSDEFFDTDQKEIYDDFRFYYDCLMGPNARSVMQAIKRIDKLPELKTIAVGHGPLLHNQVNFWKGKYLEWSSNKSKGNDFVSVCYISDYGYCDRLSQAISHGISKADAQIQLIDLRSSDPQELTSLISDSKAVVIPTWPVDSDNELKESLGTLFAALKPKQFTAVYDAFGGNDEPIDSLANKLRELGQKEAFSPLRVKNIPDPIVYQQFEEAGTDL
;
A
#
# COMPACT_ATOMS: atom_id res chain seq x y z
N HIS A 1 25.62 7.66 14.37
CA HIS A 1 24.50 8.47 13.84
C HIS A 1 25.05 9.44 12.80
N ILE A 2 24.63 9.29 11.54
CA ILE A 2 24.89 10.28 10.50
C ILE A 2 23.76 11.31 10.60
N PRO A 3 24.04 12.58 10.88
CA PRO A 3 22.99 13.60 10.91
C PRO A 3 22.45 13.81 9.49
N PHE A 4 21.15 13.58 9.30
CA PHE A 4 20.46 13.85 8.04
C PHE A 4 19.15 14.61 8.30
N LYS A 5 18.73 15.39 7.32
CA LYS A 5 17.44 16.04 7.33
C LYS A 5 16.44 15.07 6.70
N ARG A 6 15.41 14.69 7.46
CA ARG A 6 14.29 13.92 6.93
C ARG A 6 13.42 14.81 6.06
N LEU A 7 13.06 14.32 4.90
CA LEU A 7 12.04 14.90 4.04
C LEU A 7 10.91 13.86 3.92
N GLU A 8 9.75 14.19 4.41
CA GLU A 8 8.54 13.39 4.20
C GLU A 8 7.94 13.79 2.86
N VAL A 9 7.52 12.81 2.09
CA VAL A 9 6.99 13.03 0.74
C VAL A 9 5.67 12.28 0.55
N LYS A 10 4.77 12.87 -0.24
CA LYS A 10 3.50 12.28 -0.64
C LYS A 10 3.49 11.95 -2.13
N SER A 11 2.55 11.11 -2.54
CA SER A 11 2.33 10.79 -3.96
C SER A 11 2.01 12.05 -4.77
N GLY A 12 2.71 12.25 -5.89
CA GLY A 12 2.57 13.43 -6.73
C GLY A 12 3.41 14.63 -6.30
N GLU A 13 4.18 14.54 -5.22
CA GLU A 13 5.16 15.56 -4.86
C GLU A 13 6.45 15.42 -5.65
N PHE A 14 7.16 16.54 -5.82
CA PHE A 14 8.38 16.63 -6.60
C PHE A 14 9.56 17.09 -5.74
N LEU A 15 10.73 16.53 -6.02
CA LEU A 15 12.00 16.96 -5.46
C LEU A 15 12.96 17.27 -6.61
N ASN A 16 13.43 18.51 -6.66
CA ASN A 16 14.50 18.89 -7.58
C ASN A 16 15.86 18.57 -6.95
N LEU A 17 16.62 17.69 -7.60
CA LEU A 17 17.99 17.31 -7.18
C LEU A 17 19.06 18.22 -7.79
N GLY A 18 18.67 19.22 -8.60
CA GLY A 18 19.56 20.10 -9.31
C GLY A 18 20.03 19.53 -10.65
N THR A 19 20.99 20.25 -11.25
CA THR A 19 21.52 19.92 -12.57
C THR A 19 22.79 19.09 -12.44
N ASN A 20 22.83 17.97 -13.13
CA ASN A 20 24.05 17.16 -13.24
C ASN A 20 25.11 17.90 -14.03
N PRO A 21 26.29 18.20 -13.46
CA PRO A 21 27.32 19.02 -14.11
C PRO A 21 27.93 18.37 -15.36
N ASN A 22 27.85 17.05 -15.48
CA ASN A 22 28.42 16.31 -16.60
C ASN A 22 27.44 16.18 -17.80
N SER A 23 26.15 15.99 -17.53
CA SER A 23 25.13 15.81 -18.59
C SER A 23 24.35 17.08 -18.89
N GLY A 24 24.35 18.07 -18.00
CA GLY A 24 23.49 19.26 -18.07
C GLY A 24 22.01 18.99 -17.83
N LEU A 25 21.63 17.77 -17.45
CA LEU A 25 20.24 17.41 -17.15
C LEU A 25 19.85 17.87 -15.74
N GLU A 26 18.70 18.49 -15.64
CA GLU A 26 18.06 18.82 -14.35
C GLU A 26 17.18 17.66 -13.90
N HIS A 27 17.49 17.08 -12.75
CA HIS A 27 16.78 15.92 -12.23
C HIS A 27 15.61 16.35 -11.32
N ASN A 28 14.39 16.15 -11.82
CA ASN A 28 13.15 16.33 -11.09
C ASN A 28 12.53 14.97 -10.78
N ILE A 29 12.51 14.61 -9.52
CA ILE A 29 11.99 13.33 -9.04
C ILE A 29 10.55 13.51 -8.58
N GLU A 30 9.62 12.75 -9.17
CA GLU A 30 8.24 12.62 -8.72
C GLU A 30 8.12 11.38 -7.83
N PHE A 31 7.44 11.51 -6.69
CA PHE A 31 7.17 10.39 -5.79
C PHE A 31 5.80 9.80 -6.08
N ILE A 32 5.71 8.47 -6.11
CA ILE A 32 4.51 7.72 -6.44
C ILE A 32 4.28 6.68 -5.34
N SER A 33 3.24 6.85 -4.55
CA SER A 33 2.88 5.89 -3.50
C SER A 33 2.55 4.52 -4.11
N ALA A 34 3.16 3.47 -3.58
CA ALA A 34 2.97 2.09 -4.02
C ALA A 34 2.90 1.13 -2.82
N PRO A 35 1.98 1.37 -1.87
CA PRO A 35 1.92 0.61 -0.62
C PRO A 35 1.74 -0.89 -0.90
N ASN A 36 2.38 -1.71 -0.07
CA ASN A 36 2.39 -3.18 -0.14
C ASN A 36 3.08 -3.78 -1.39
N LEU A 37 4.01 -3.05 -2.01
CA LEU A 37 4.81 -3.56 -3.12
C LEU A 37 6.33 -3.64 -2.78
N HIS A 38 6.81 -4.57 -1.89
CA HIS A 38 5.92 -5.41 -1.05
C HIS A 38 5.83 -4.90 0.39
N TRP A 39 6.57 -3.84 0.75
CA TRP A 39 6.50 -3.19 2.07
C TRP A 39 5.33 -2.19 2.11
N PRO A 40 4.70 -2.02 3.30
CA PRO A 40 3.54 -1.12 3.44
C PRO A 40 3.81 0.34 3.09
N ASP A 41 5.04 0.79 3.33
CA ASP A 41 5.51 2.15 3.09
C ASP A 41 6.26 2.33 1.76
N THR A 42 6.15 1.36 0.84
CA THR A 42 6.82 1.43 -0.45
C THR A 42 6.39 2.67 -1.23
N ILE A 43 7.38 3.41 -1.70
CA ILE A 43 7.21 4.54 -2.61
C ILE A 43 8.14 4.37 -3.82
N PHE A 44 7.61 4.63 -5.01
CA PHE A 44 8.40 4.70 -6.22
C PHE A 44 8.90 6.12 -6.44
N SER A 45 10.00 6.24 -7.16
CA SER A 45 10.57 7.53 -7.55
C SER A 45 10.74 7.55 -9.06
N TYR A 46 10.20 8.57 -9.73
CA TYR A 46 10.31 8.71 -11.17
C TYR A 46 11.12 9.95 -11.53
N ASP A 47 12.20 9.76 -12.30
CA ASP A 47 13.01 10.85 -12.81
C ASP A 47 12.50 11.30 -14.18
N HIS A 48 11.92 12.49 -14.23
CA HIS A 48 11.37 13.09 -15.44
C HIS A 48 12.43 13.43 -16.52
N SER A 49 13.71 13.57 -16.12
CA SER A 49 14.78 13.90 -17.07
C SER A 49 15.26 12.69 -17.86
N THR A 50 15.20 11.52 -17.26
CA THR A 50 15.68 10.25 -17.84
C THR A 50 14.56 9.29 -18.18
N ASN A 51 13.33 9.56 -17.71
CA ASN A 51 12.16 8.69 -17.83
C ASN A 51 12.38 7.31 -17.17
N VAL A 52 13.09 7.31 -16.02
CA VAL A 52 13.40 6.11 -15.23
C VAL A 52 12.52 6.06 -14.00
N LEU A 53 11.86 4.93 -13.79
CA LEU A 53 11.09 4.63 -12.60
C LEU A 53 11.88 3.70 -11.68
N TYR A 54 12.16 4.12 -10.47
CA TYR A 54 12.81 3.35 -9.42
C TYR A 54 11.73 2.72 -8.53
N THR A 55 11.68 1.39 -8.50
CA THR A 55 10.56 0.64 -7.90
C THR A 55 10.94 -0.19 -6.68
N CYS A 56 12.21 -0.12 -6.22
CA CYS A 56 12.70 -1.04 -5.20
C CYS A 56 12.44 -2.49 -5.66
N ASP A 57 11.71 -3.28 -4.89
CA ASP A 57 11.49 -4.71 -5.15
C ASP A 57 10.39 -4.98 -6.20
N ALA A 58 9.46 -4.05 -6.41
CA ALA A 58 8.44 -4.25 -7.43
C ALA A 58 9.05 -4.33 -8.84
N PHE A 59 8.54 -5.24 -9.64
CA PHE A 59 9.07 -5.62 -10.95
C PHE A 59 10.45 -6.29 -10.92
N GLY A 60 10.96 -6.65 -9.73
CA GLY A 60 12.22 -7.37 -9.56
C GLY A 60 12.11 -8.85 -9.92
N LEU A 61 13.27 -9.49 -9.96
CA LEU A 61 13.39 -10.95 -10.09
C LEU A 61 14.73 -11.42 -9.52
N HIS A 62 14.78 -12.65 -9.03
CA HIS A 62 16.02 -13.27 -8.55
C HIS A 62 16.72 -13.98 -9.73
N TYR A 63 17.34 -13.17 -10.57
CA TYR A 63 18.08 -13.62 -11.74
C TYR A 63 19.42 -12.89 -11.82
N CYS A 64 20.48 -13.60 -12.12
CA CYS A 64 21.83 -13.04 -12.26
C CYS A 64 22.33 -13.34 -13.68
N SER A 65 22.74 -12.28 -14.36
CA SER A 65 23.43 -12.36 -15.64
C SER A 65 24.52 -11.30 -15.73
N ASP A 66 25.38 -11.37 -16.73
CA ASP A 66 26.37 -10.34 -17.03
C ASP A 66 25.73 -9.13 -17.75
N GLU A 67 24.48 -9.25 -18.18
CA GLU A 67 23.74 -8.20 -18.88
C GLU A 67 23.11 -7.23 -17.87
N PHE A 68 23.24 -5.94 -18.15
CA PHE A 68 22.71 -4.87 -17.31
C PHE A 68 21.20 -4.67 -17.49
N PHE A 69 20.69 -4.91 -18.69
CA PHE A 69 19.29 -4.79 -19.06
C PHE A 69 18.63 -6.15 -19.30
N ASP A 70 17.30 -6.16 -19.26
CA ASP A 70 16.50 -7.34 -19.56
C ASP A 70 16.82 -7.88 -20.98
N THR A 71 17.01 -9.20 -21.04
CA THR A 71 17.30 -9.95 -22.26
C THR A 71 16.04 -10.54 -22.90
N ASP A 72 16.11 -11.72 -23.51
CA ASP A 72 14.94 -12.40 -24.09
C ASP A 72 13.91 -12.73 -22.99
N GLN A 73 12.65 -12.42 -23.26
CA GLN A 73 11.52 -12.73 -22.38
C GLN A 73 11.51 -14.18 -21.89
N LYS A 74 11.83 -15.13 -22.79
CA LYS A 74 11.81 -16.55 -22.48
C LYS A 74 12.85 -16.95 -21.43
N GLU A 75 13.93 -16.21 -21.35
CA GLU A 75 15.03 -16.51 -20.43
C GLU A 75 14.67 -16.14 -18.99
N ILE A 76 13.99 -15.02 -18.79
CA ILE A 76 13.72 -14.47 -17.46
C ILE A 76 12.24 -14.59 -17.02
N TYR A 77 11.35 -15.10 -17.90
CA TYR A 77 9.92 -15.12 -17.66
C TYR A 77 9.52 -15.91 -16.41
N ASP A 78 10.10 -17.10 -16.24
CA ASP A 78 9.73 -17.99 -15.14
C ASP A 78 10.22 -17.42 -13.81
N ASP A 79 11.42 -16.85 -13.75
CA ASP A 79 11.96 -16.19 -12.55
C ASP A 79 11.16 -14.91 -12.21
N PHE A 80 10.80 -14.13 -13.22
CA PHE A 80 9.98 -12.93 -13.06
C PHE A 80 8.56 -13.29 -12.56
N ARG A 81 7.97 -14.35 -13.11
CA ARG A 81 6.68 -14.87 -12.67
C ARG A 81 6.74 -15.41 -11.26
N PHE A 82 7.75 -16.19 -10.91
CA PHE A 82 7.92 -16.73 -9.57
C PHE A 82 8.08 -15.62 -8.53
N TYR A 83 8.91 -14.62 -8.82
CA TYR A 83 9.08 -13.46 -7.94
C TYR A 83 7.76 -12.71 -7.72
N TYR A 84 7.00 -12.47 -8.81
CA TYR A 84 5.68 -11.88 -8.72
C TYR A 84 4.75 -12.70 -7.82
N ASP A 85 4.65 -14.00 -8.03
CA ASP A 85 3.74 -14.87 -7.28
C ASP A 85 4.05 -14.90 -5.78
N CYS A 86 5.33 -14.86 -5.42
CA CYS A 86 5.77 -14.89 -4.03
C CYS A 86 5.57 -13.55 -3.31
N LEU A 87 5.90 -12.42 -3.94
CA LEU A 87 6.01 -11.12 -3.25
C LEU A 87 4.90 -10.14 -3.62
N MET A 88 4.50 -10.09 -4.88
CA MET A 88 3.54 -9.09 -5.38
C MET A 88 2.12 -9.66 -5.50
N GLY A 89 2.00 -10.92 -5.85
CA GLY A 89 0.72 -11.58 -6.06
C GLY A 89 -0.22 -11.58 -4.85
N PRO A 90 0.24 -11.70 -3.60
CA PRO A 90 -0.60 -11.51 -2.42
C PRO A 90 -1.26 -10.13 -2.39
N ASN A 91 -0.59 -9.11 -2.91
CA ASN A 91 -1.03 -7.72 -2.96
C ASN A 91 -1.48 -7.30 -4.39
N ALA A 92 -2.10 -8.20 -5.14
CA ALA A 92 -2.47 -7.97 -6.54
C ALA A 92 -3.28 -6.68 -6.78
N ARG A 93 -4.14 -6.28 -5.84
CA ARG A 93 -4.90 -5.02 -5.94
C ARG A 93 -3.98 -3.80 -5.82
N SER A 94 -3.01 -3.82 -4.91
CA SER A 94 -1.99 -2.77 -4.79
C SER A 94 -1.15 -2.64 -6.06
N VAL A 95 -0.81 -3.77 -6.69
CA VAL A 95 -0.14 -3.78 -8.02
C VAL A 95 -0.97 -3.04 -9.05
N MET A 96 -2.27 -3.35 -9.16
CA MET A 96 -3.14 -2.67 -10.12
C MET A 96 -3.24 -1.16 -9.87
N GLN A 97 -3.31 -0.73 -8.60
CA GLN A 97 -3.33 0.69 -8.26
C GLN A 97 -2.01 1.39 -8.59
N ALA A 98 -0.88 0.76 -8.28
CA ALA A 98 0.44 1.29 -8.66
C ALA A 98 0.56 1.44 -10.18
N ILE A 99 0.11 0.45 -10.96
CA ILE A 99 0.13 0.51 -12.43
C ILE A 99 -0.74 1.67 -12.95
N LYS A 100 -1.94 1.90 -12.38
CA LYS A 100 -2.78 3.06 -12.73
C LYS A 100 -2.08 4.40 -12.49
N ARG A 101 -1.24 4.49 -11.45
CA ARG A 101 -0.43 5.69 -11.19
C ARG A 101 0.72 5.80 -12.18
N ILE A 102 1.41 4.71 -12.47
CA ILE A 102 2.49 4.64 -13.47
C ILE A 102 1.97 5.02 -14.86
N ASP A 103 0.75 4.63 -15.23
CA ASP A 103 0.13 4.95 -16.53
C ASP A 103 -0.19 6.45 -16.72
N LYS A 104 -0.13 7.25 -15.64
CA LYS A 104 -0.25 8.72 -15.73
C LYS A 104 1.08 9.41 -16.05
N LEU A 105 2.21 8.69 -15.97
CA LEU A 105 3.53 9.22 -16.31
C LEU A 105 3.63 9.54 -17.80
N PRO A 106 4.36 10.61 -18.18
CA PRO A 106 4.41 11.04 -19.57
C PRO A 106 5.08 10.00 -20.49
N GLU A 107 6.12 9.35 -20.02
CA GLU A 107 6.86 8.31 -20.73
C GLU A 107 7.52 7.39 -19.71
N LEU A 108 7.65 6.11 -20.00
CA LEU A 108 8.37 5.15 -19.16
C LEU A 108 9.37 4.38 -20.03
N LYS A 109 10.66 4.73 -19.90
CA LYS A 109 11.74 4.11 -20.66
C LYS A 109 12.37 2.93 -19.95
N THR A 110 12.52 3.04 -18.63
CA THR A 110 13.23 2.04 -17.84
C THR A 110 12.55 1.89 -16.48
N ILE A 111 12.41 0.66 -16.00
CA ILE A 111 12.11 0.38 -14.61
C ILE A 111 13.40 -0.11 -13.96
N ALA A 112 13.91 0.67 -13.00
CA ALA A 112 15.09 0.36 -12.22
C ALA A 112 14.67 -0.36 -10.94
N VAL A 113 14.94 -1.65 -10.90
CA VAL A 113 14.53 -2.56 -9.84
C VAL A 113 15.64 -2.78 -8.81
N GLY A 114 15.28 -3.24 -7.61
CA GLY A 114 16.24 -3.57 -6.55
C GLY A 114 16.94 -4.92 -6.76
N HIS A 115 16.35 -5.83 -7.53
CA HIS A 115 16.83 -7.18 -7.79
C HIS A 115 16.66 -7.56 -9.26
N GLY A 116 17.71 -8.11 -9.86
CA GLY A 116 17.74 -8.53 -11.26
C GLY A 116 18.14 -7.44 -12.24
N PRO A 117 18.05 -7.70 -13.55
CA PRO A 117 18.37 -6.73 -14.58
C PRO A 117 17.37 -5.59 -14.64
N LEU A 118 17.78 -4.41 -15.06
CA LEU A 118 16.89 -3.27 -15.31
C LEU A 118 15.96 -3.59 -16.48
N LEU A 119 14.66 -3.32 -16.33
CA LEU A 119 13.69 -3.53 -17.39
C LEU A 119 13.71 -2.30 -18.32
N HIS A 120 14.29 -2.44 -19.49
CA HIS A 120 14.46 -1.39 -20.50
C HIS A 120 13.94 -1.81 -21.86
N ASN A 121 14.31 -3.00 -22.31
CA ASN A 121 14.00 -3.44 -23.66
C ASN A 121 12.52 -3.77 -23.85
N GLN A 122 11.84 -4.21 -22.78
CA GLN A 122 10.48 -4.71 -22.86
C GLN A 122 9.58 -4.22 -21.70
N VAL A 123 9.76 -2.97 -21.27
CA VAL A 123 9.03 -2.35 -20.13
C VAL A 123 7.52 -2.59 -20.20
N ASN A 124 6.91 -2.31 -21.36
CA ASN A 124 5.45 -2.45 -21.53
C ASN A 124 4.98 -3.90 -21.46
N PHE A 125 5.80 -4.86 -21.90
CA PHE A 125 5.49 -6.28 -21.75
C PHE A 125 5.46 -6.68 -20.28
N TRP A 126 6.50 -6.36 -19.52
CA TRP A 126 6.60 -6.71 -18.10
C TRP A 126 5.52 -6.03 -17.24
N LYS A 127 5.27 -4.73 -17.48
CA LYS A 127 4.16 -4.00 -16.86
C LYS A 127 2.81 -4.65 -17.20
N GLY A 128 2.61 -5.03 -18.47
CA GLY A 128 1.41 -5.72 -18.92
C GLY A 128 1.21 -7.08 -18.26
N LYS A 129 2.28 -7.84 -18.01
CA LYS A 129 2.22 -9.11 -17.27
C LYS A 129 1.82 -8.93 -15.82
N TYR A 130 2.37 -7.94 -15.12
CA TYR A 130 1.94 -7.61 -13.76
C TYR A 130 0.44 -7.27 -13.72
N LEU A 131 -0.05 -6.45 -14.67
CA LEU A 131 -1.47 -6.11 -14.75
C LEU A 131 -2.34 -7.33 -15.06
N GLU A 132 -1.96 -8.16 -16.02
CA GLU A 132 -2.65 -9.41 -16.40
C GLU A 132 -2.78 -10.35 -15.20
N TRP A 133 -1.66 -10.63 -14.54
CA TRP A 133 -1.63 -11.56 -13.41
C TRP A 133 -2.41 -11.04 -12.21
N SER A 134 -2.28 -9.74 -11.91
CA SER A 134 -3.01 -9.09 -10.83
C SER A 134 -4.51 -9.05 -11.09
N SER A 135 -4.92 -8.73 -12.32
CA SER A 135 -6.33 -8.73 -12.71
C SER A 135 -6.94 -10.13 -12.60
N ASN A 136 -6.20 -11.17 -12.99
CA ASN A 136 -6.68 -12.55 -12.88
C ASN A 136 -6.79 -13.00 -11.42
N LYS A 137 -5.82 -12.66 -10.58
CA LYS A 137 -5.83 -12.96 -9.15
C LYS A 137 -6.94 -12.22 -8.39
N SER A 138 -7.28 -11.01 -8.82
CA SER A 138 -8.31 -10.16 -8.17
C SER A 138 -9.73 -10.45 -8.64
N LYS A 139 -9.92 -11.21 -9.72
CA LYS A 139 -11.25 -11.55 -10.25
C LYS A 139 -12.01 -12.45 -9.28
N GLY A 140 -13.15 -11.95 -8.79
CA GLY A 140 -14.06 -12.72 -7.95
C GLY A 140 -13.55 -13.00 -6.53
N ASN A 141 -12.39 -12.51 -6.17
CA ASN A 141 -11.87 -12.68 -4.81
C ASN A 141 -12.40 -11.56 -3.92
N ASP A 142 -13.02 -11.99 -2.84
CA ASP A 142 -13.37 -11.11 -1.74
C ASP A 142 -12.08 -10.55 -1.11
N PHE A 143 -12.12 -9.31 -0.65
CA PHE A 143 -10.98 -8.69 0.02
C PHE A 143 -11.40 -7.89 1.25
N VAL A 144 -10.44 -7.65 2.09
CA VAL A 144 -10.56 -6.83 3.30
C VAL A 144 -9.82 -5.52 3.08
N SER A 145 -10.49 -4.40 3.36
CA SER A 145 -9.83 -3.09 3.46
C SER A 145 -9.34 -2.88 4.87
N VAL A 146 -8.03 -2.68 5.04
CA VAL A 146 -7.41 -2.32 6.32
C VAL A 146 -6.96 -0.87 6.22
N CYS A 147 -7.69 0.02 6.89
CA CYS A 147 -7.36 1.45 6.92
C CYS A 147 -6.33 1.75 8.00
N TYR A 148 -5.46 2.72 7.74
CA TYR A 148 -4.51 3.24 8.72
C TYR A 148 -4.29 4.75 8.51
N ILE A 149 -3.60 5.38 9.44
CA ILE A 149 -3.21 6.79 9.40
C ILE A 149 -1.71 6.82 9.61
N SER A 150 -0.94 7.16 8.57
CA SER A 150 0.53 7.02 8.53
C SER A 150 1.29 7.83 9.57
N ASP A 151 0.72 8.93 10.04
CA ASP A 151 1.31 9.85 11.00
C ASP A 151 0.67 9.78 12.40
N TYR A 152 -0.09 8.71 12.70
CA TYR A 152 -0.80 8.60 13.97
C TYR A 152 -0.42 7.35 14.78
N GLY A 153 0.26 7.56 15.88
CA GLY A 153 0.59 6.53 16.86
C GLY A 153 1.33 5.32 16.29
N TYR A 154 0.76 4.15 16.50
CA TYR A 154 1.29 2.87 15.99
C TYR A 154 0.44 2.30 14.85
N CYS A 155 -0.40 3.14 14.26
CA CYS A 155 -1.44 2.77 13.31
C CYS A 155 -0.90 1.99 12.12
N ASP A 156 0.23 2.41 11.56
CA ASP A 156 0.92 1.76 10.47
C ASP A 156 1.34 0.32 10.80
N ARG A 157 1.99 0.11 11.95
CA ARG A 157 2.49 -1.21 12.38
C ARG A 157 1.37 -2.15 12.80
N LEU A 158 0.35 -1.63 13.45
CA LEU A 158 -0.80 -2.43 13.88
C LEU A 158 -1.64 -2.89 12.69
N SER A 159 -1.85 -2.02 11.71
CA SER A 159 -2.51 -2.38 10.45
C SER A 159 -1.73 -3.44 9.67
N GLN A 160 -0.39 -3.40 9.70
CA GLN A 160 0.47 -4.42 9.13
C GLN A 160 0.29 -5.78 9.81
N ALA A 161 0.24 -5.80 11.14
CA ALA A 161 0.01 -7.05 11.90
C ALA A 161 -1.34 -7.68 11.53
N ILE A 162 -2.43 -6.89 11.50
CA ILE A 162 -3.75 -7.36 11.04
C ILE A 162 -3.66 -7.89 9.61
N SER A 163 -3.03 -7.14 8.72
CA SER A 163 -2.89 -7.52 7.31
C SER A 163 -2.12 -8.83 7.14
N HIS A 164 -1.07 -9.03 7.95
CA HIS A 164 -0.32 -10.29 7.95
C HIS A 164 -1.20 -11.48 8.37
N GLY A 165 -2.04 -11.30 9.40
CA GLY A 165 -3.01 -12.31 9.81
C GLY A 165 -4.00 -12.66 8.71
N ILE A 166 -4.60 -11.68 8.06
CA ILE A 166 -5.53 -11.86 6.93
C ILE A 166 -4.85 -12.61 5.78
N SER A 167 -3.59 -12.26 5.47
CA SER A 167 -2.80 -12.95 4.45
C SER A 167 -2.58 -14.42 4.77
N LYS A 168 -2.35 -14.77 6.05
CA LYS A 168 -2.20 -16.16 6.49
C LYS A 168 -3.47 -16.99 6.30
N ALA A 169 -4.63 -16.34 6.34
CA ALA A 169 -5.92 -16.95 6.04
C ALA A 169 -6.24 -17.03 4.54
N ASP A 170 -5.26 -16.74 3.66
CA ASP A 170 -5.38 -16.74 2.19
C ASP A 170 -6.44 -15.76 1.64
N ALA A 171 -6.75 -14.71 2.41
CA ALA A 171 -7.65 -13.64 1.99
C ALA A 171 -6.88 -12.48 1.33
N GLN A 172 -7.53 -11.82 0.37
CA GLN A 172 -6.96 -10.63 -0.28
C GLN A 172 -7.09 -9.41 0.61
N ILE A 173 -6.08 -8.54 0.59
CA ILE A 173 -6.03 -7.34 1.42
C ILE A 173 -5.87 -6.10 0.55
N GLN A 174 -6.45 -5.00 1.00
CA GLN A 174 -6.13 -3.66 0.56
C GLN A 174 -5.78 -2.81 1.78
N LEU A 175 -4.53 -2.45 1.92
CA LEU A 175 -4.07 -1.51 2.93
C LEU A 175 -4.28 -0.08 2.42
N ILE A 176 -4.93 0.78 3.22
CA ILE A 176 -5.38 2.11 2.79
C ILE A 176 -4.88 3.16 3.79
N ASP A 177 -3.98 4.02 3.35
CA ASP A 177 -3.60 5.20 4.12
C ASP A 177 -4.64 6.32 3.94
N LEU A 178 -5.34 6.66 5.02
CA LEU A 178 -6.38 7.69 5.00
C LEU A 178 -5.82 9.11 4.80
N ARG A 179 -4.50 9.31 4.97
CA ARG A 179 -3.84 10.60 4.72
C ARG A 179 -3.58 10.88 3.23
N SER A 180 -3.39 9.81 2.45
CA SER A 180 -2.94 9.94 1.06
C SER A 180 -3.89 9.32 0.03
N SER A 181 -5.06 8.87 0.46
CA SER A 181 -6.02 8.20 -0.42
C SER A 181 -6.80 9.19 -1.28
N ASP A 182 -6.89 8.91 -2.58
CA ASP A 182 -7.82 9.60 -3.46
C ASP A 182 -9.28 9.27 -3.06
N PRO A 183 -10.18 10.27 -2.96
CA PRO A 183 -11.56 10.04 -2.49
C PRO A 183 -12.36 9.07 -3.35
N GLN A 184 -12.17 9.03 -4.67
CA GLN A 184 -12.88 8.11 -5.57
C GLN A 184 -12.34 6.68 -5.40
N GLU A 185 -11.01 6.55 -5.28
CA GLU A 185 -10.35 5.27 -5.00
C GLU A 185 -10.81 4.72 -3.65
N LEU A 186 -10.79 5.56 -2.59
CA LEU A 186 -11.26 5.19 -1.25
C LEU A 186 -12.71 4.71 -1.26
N THR A 187 -13.61 5.45 -1.91
CA THR A 187 -15.02 5.07 -2.05
C THR A 187 -15.17 3.69 -2.69
N SER A 188 -14.47 3.42 -3.78
CA SER A 188 -14.52 2.13 -4.46
C SER A 188 -13.99 1.00 -3.57
N LEU A 189 -12.83 1.19 -2.95
CA LEU A 189 -12.21 0.17 -2.11
C LEU A 189 -13.07 -0.19 -0.90
N ILE A 190 -13.60 0.81 -0.21
CA ILE A 190 -14.47 0.58 0.96
C ILE A 190 -15.76 -0.12 0.55
N SER A 191 -16.41 0.35 -0.52
CA SER A 191 -17.69 -0.22 -0.95
C SER A 191 -17.57 -1.65 -1.48
N ASP A 192 -16.45 -2.01 -2.10
CA ASP A 192 -16.24 -3.31 -2.73
C ASP A 192 -15.64 -4.36 -1.79
N SER A 193 -15.14 -3.95 -0.63
CA SER A 193 -14.57 -4.88 0.36
C SER A 193 -15.64 -5.66 1.13
N LYS A 194 -15.31 -6.87 1.53
CA LYS A 194 -16.15 -7.71 2.42
C LYS A 194 -16.14 -7.23 3.86
N ALA A 195 -14.98 -6.78 4.31
CA ALA A 195 -14.79 -6.21 5.63
C ALA A 195 -13.93 -4.96 5.55
N VAL A 196 -14.14 -4.04 6.50
CA VAL A 196 -13.36 -2.81 6.65
C VAL A 196 -12.84 -2.74 8.08
N VAL A 197 -11.52 -2.68 8.22
CA VAL A 197 -10.85 -2.49 9.51
C VAL A 197 -10.48 -1.02 9.64
N ILE A 198 -10.94 -0.38 10.71
CA ILE A 198 -10.91 1.07 10.88
C ILE A 198 -10.10 1.43 12.13
N PRO A 199 -9.08 2.30 12.03
CA PRO A 199 -8.33 2.78 13.18
C PRO A 199 -9.13 3.81 13.97
N THR A 200 -8.80 4.00 15.24
CA THR A 200 -9.10 5.26 15.93
C THR A 200 -8.27 6.40 15.33
N TRP A 201 -8.66 7.65 15.59
CA TRP A 201 -8.00 8.83 15.03
C TRP A 201 -7.88 9.95 16.07
N PRO A 202 -6.99 10.96 15.85
CA PRO A 202 -6.86 12.09 16.74
C PRO A 202 -8.16 12.89 16.86
N VAL A 203 -8.51 13.32 18.07
CA VAL A 203 -9.70 14.16 18.33
C VAL A 203 -9.60 15.49 17.55
N ASP A 204 -8.40 16.07 17.50
CA ASP A 204 -8.10 17.32 16.82
C ASP A 204 -7.59 17.09 15.38
N SER A 205 -8.18 16.14 14.65
CA SER A 205 -7.84 15.88 13.26
C SER A 205 -8.00 17.13 12.38
N ASP A 206 -7.09 17.28 11.42
CA ASP A 206 -7.20 18.31 10.38
C ASP A 206 -8.35 18.02 9.39
N ASN A 207 -8.61 18.96 8.50
CA ASN A 207 -9.71 18.85 7.55
C ASN A 207 -9.50 17.73 6.53
N GLU A 208 -8.27 17.48 6.11
CA GLU A 208 -7.93 16.45 5.13
C GLU A 208 -8.30 15.04 5.66
N LEU A 209 -7.91 14.74 6.90
CA LEU A 209 -8.27 13.47 7.53
C LEU A 209 -9.79 13.37 7.79
N LYS A 210 -10.44 14.47 8.20
CA LYS A 210 -11.90 14.51 8.38
C LYS A 210 -12.66 14.22 7.10
N GLU A 211 -12.19 14.74 5.96
CA GLU A 211 -12.77 14.46 4.63
C GLU A 211 -12.61 13.01 4.24
N SER A 212 -11.42 12.42 4.45
CA SER A 212 -11.17 11.00 4.20
C SER A 212 -12.03 10.10 5.07
N LEU A 213 -12.15 10.39 6.37
CA LEU A 213 -13.05 9.67 7.29
C LEU A 213 -14.51 9.82 6.85
N GLY A 214 -14.94 11.02 6.46
CA GLY A 214 -16.27 11.26 5.92
C GLY A 214 -16.56 10.40 4.68
N THR A 215 -15.62 10.33 3.76
CA THR A 215 -15.67 9.49 2.56
C THR A 215 -15.75 8.01 2.91
N LEU A 216 -14.91 7.55 3.85
CA LEU A 216 -14.91 6.16 4.34
C LEU A 216 -16.29 5.78 4.87
N PHE A 217 -16.84 6.57 5.81
CA PHE A 217 -18.14 6.26 6.43
C PHE A 217 -19.29 6.33 5.42
N ALA A 218 -19.25 7.26 4.47
CA ALA A 218 -20.25 7.37 3.41
C ALA A 218 -20.21 6.18 2.42
N ALA A 219 -19.05 5.57 2.25
CA ALA A 219 -18.86 4.43 1.34
C ALA A 219 -19.22 3.07 1.94
N LEU A 220 -19.42 2.97 3.27
CA LEU A 220 -19.82 1.71 3.91
C LEU A 220 -21.18 1.24 3.42
N LYS A 221 -21.26 -0.01 2.99
CA LYS A 221 -22.51 -0.65 2.58
C LYS A 221 -23.26 -1.19 3.80
N PRO A 222 -24.62 -1.20 3.77
CA PRO A 222 -25.41 -1.79 4.87
C PRO A 222 -25.01 -3.25 5.13
N LYS A 223 -24.87 -3.61 6.40
CA LYS A 223 -24.51 -4.97 6.86
C LYS A 223 -23.11 -5.44 6.43
N GLN A 224 -22.24 -4.54 6.05
CA GLN A 224 -20.83 -4.85 5.79
C GLN A 224 -20.14 -5.23 7.11
N PHE A 225 -19.14 -6.08 7.05
CA PHE A 225 -18.34 -6.40 8.23
C PHE A 225 -17.40 -5.23 8.53
N THR A 226 -17.33 -4.82 9.80
CA THR A 226 -16.42 -3.78 10.24
C THR A 226 -15.72 -4.20 11.54
N ALA A 227 -14.49 -3.76 11.70
CA ALA A 227 -13.74 -3.93 12.92
C ALA A 227 -13.03 -2.62 13.27
N VAL A 228 -12.73 -2.43 14.54
CA VAL A 228 -12.09 -1.21 15.05
C VAL A 228 -10.84 -1.58 15.83
N TYR A 229 -9.78 -0.80 15.68
CA TYR A 229 -8.58 -0.94 16.48
C TYR A 229 -8.06 0.39 17.00
N ASP A 230 -7.49 0.35 18.20
CA ASP A 230 -6.76 1.46 18.81
C ASP A 230 -5.45 1.72 18.07
N ALA A 231 -5.17 2.97 17.78
CA ALA A 231 -3.97 3.34 17.03
C ALA A 231 -2.86 3.96 17.90
N PHE A 232 -3.23 4.56 19.03
CA PHE A 232 -2.29 5.33 19.85
C PHE A 232 -2.03 4.75 21.24
N GLY A 233 -3.04 4.13 21.87
CA GLY A 233 -2.93 3.56 23.22
C GLY A 233 -3.17 4.58 24.33
N GLY A 234 -3.94 5.61 24.07
CA GLY A 234 -4.40 6.59 25.07
C GLY A 234 -5.66 6.12 25.80
N ASN A 235 -5.87 6.61 27.04
CA ASN A 235 -7.10 6.33 27.78
C ASN A 235 -8.34 7.01 27.18
N ASP A 236 -8.16 8.00 26.33
CA ASP A 236 -9.21 8.88 25.80
C ASP A 236 -9.61 8.54 24.36
N GLU A 237 -9.07 7.47 23.75
CA GLU A 237 -9.47 7.06 22.42
C GLU A 237 -10.90 6.52 22.39
N PRO A 238 -11.75 7.02 21.45
CA PRO A 238 -13.20 6.72 21.46
C PRO A 238 -13.53 5.36 20.81
N ILE A 239 -12.72 4.33 21.01
CA ILE A 239 -12.86 3.04 20.34
C ILE A 239 -14.24 2.40 20.59
N ASP A 240 -14.75 2.46 21.81
CA ASP A 240 -16.08 1.94 22.12
C ASP A 240 -17.18 2.75 21.47
N SER A 241 -17.04 4.08 21.46
CA SER A 241 -17.98 4.98 20.81
C SER A 241 -18.04 4.71 19.32
N LEU A 242 -16.90 4.47 18.69
CA LEU A 242 -16.80 4.14 17.28
C LEU A 242 -17.44 2.78 16.98
N ALA A 243 -17.10 1.75 17.73
CA ALA A 243 -17.69 0.41 17.56
C ALA A 243 -19.21 0.42 17.76
N ASN A 244 -19.72 1.15 18.78
CA ASN A 244 -21.15 1.30 19.02
C ASN A 244 -21.83 2.04 17.85
N LYS A 245 -21.20 3.10 17.34
CA LYS A 245 -21.74 3.84 16.20
C LYS A 245 -21.86 3.00 14.93
N LEU A 246 -20.86 2.16 14.64
CA LEU A 246 -20.91 1.24 13.52
C LEU A 246 -22.05 0.23 13.68
N ARG A 247 -22.28 -0.31 14.89
CA ARG A 247 -23.42 -1.19 15.17
C ARG A 247 -24.77 -0.47 14.99
N GLU A 248 -24.90 0.78 15.46
CA GLU A 248 -26.10 1.61 15.25
C GLU A 248 -26.36 1.86 13.76
N LEU A 249 -25.31 2.00 12.94
CA LEU A 249 -25.41 2.11 11.49
C LEU A 249 -25.72 0.77 10.79
N GLY A 250 -25.91 -0.30 11.57
CA GLY A 250 -26.27 -1.62 11.05
C GLY A 250 -25.12 -2.42 10.46
N GLN A 251 -23.90 -2.06 10.79
CA GLN A 251 -22.71 -2.82 10.40
C GLN A 251 -22.59 -4.09 11.22
N LYS A 252 -21.94 -5.11 10.66
CA LYS A 252 -21.64 -6.36 11.39
C LYS A 252 -20.23 -6.26 11.99
N GLU A 253 -20.09 -6.65 13.25
CA GLU A 253 -18.77 -6.71 13.88
C GLU A 253 -18.00 -7.92 13.33
N ALA A 254 -16.79 -7.68 12.83
CA ALA A 254 -15.91 -8.72 12.31
C ALA A 254 -15.07 -9.35 13.43
N PHE A 255 -14.49 -8.52 14.30
CA PHE A 255 -13.87 -8.92 15.57
C PHE A 255 -14.08 -7.82 16.62
N SER A 256 -13.95 -8.19 17.88
CA SER A 256 -14.08 -7.24 19.00
C SER A 256 -13.03 -6.14 18.94
N PRO A 257 -13.33 -4.90 19.38
CA PRO A 257 -12.38 -3.80 19.33
C PRO A 257 -11.02 -4.13 19.94
N LEU A 258 -9.95 -4.01 19.15
CA LEU A 258 -8.59 -4.27 19.57
C LEU A 258 -8.00 -3.04 20.27
N ARG A 259 -7.54 -3.24 21.50
CA ARG A 259 -7.04 -2.14 22.33
C ARG A 259 -5.53 -2.21 22.53
N VAL A 260 -4.91 -1.04 22.50
CA VAL A 260 -3.52 -0.84 22.87
C VAL A 260 -3.48 0.02 24.14
N LYS A 261 -2.82 -0.46 25.18
CA LYS A 261 -2.73 0.30 26.47
C LYS A 261 -1.43 1.07 26.62
N ASN A 262 -0.38 0.63 25.94
CA ASN A 262 0.97 1.19 26.01
C ASN A 262 1.66 1.01 24.66
N ILE A 263 2.97 1.30 24.60
CA ILE A 263 3.78 0.96 23.43
C ILE A 263 3.58 -0.52 23.08
N PRO A 264 3.14 -0.86 21.86
CA PRO A 264 2.89 -2.24 21.48
C PRO A 264 4.16 -3.09 21.63
N ASP A 265 4.03 -4.19 22.33
CA ASP A 265 5.05 -5.23 22.46
C ASP A 265 4.77 -6.39 21.48
N PRO A 266 5.65 -7.39 21.37
CA PRO A 266 5.42 -8.53 20.49
C PRO A 266 4.12 -9.28 20.73
N ILE A 267 3.60 -9.29 21.96
CA ILE A 267 2.34 -9.97 22.32
C ILE A 267 1.16 -9.20 21.73
N VAL A 268 1.18 -7.88 21.80
CA VAL A 268 0.16 -7.01 21.19
C VAL A 268 0.14 -7.23 19.67
N TYR A 269 1.28 -7.21 19.00
CA TYR A 269 1.34 -7.48 17.55
C TYR A 269 0.80 -8.86 17.19
N GLN A 270 1.11 -9.89 17.99
CA GLN A 270 0.55 -11.22 17.79
C GLN A 270 -0.98 -11.24 17.94
N GLN A 271 -1.55 -10.56 18.93
CA GLN A 271 -3.01 -10.45 19.11
C GLN A 271 -3.68 -9.79 17.89
N PHE A 272 -3.07 -8.75 17.32
CA PHE A 272 -3.56 -8.08 16.13
C PHE A 272 -3.48 -8.98 14.90
N GLU A 273 -2.42 -9.76 14.77
CA GLU A 273 -2.26 -10.74 13.71
C GLU A 273 -3.29 -11.88 13.83
N GLU A 274 -3.50 -12.42 15.03
CA GLU A 274 -4.51 -13.45 15.30
C GLU A 274 -5.92 -12.95 14.95
N ALA A 275 -6.28 -11.72 15.33
CA ALA A 275 -7.56 -11.13 14.96
C ALA A 275 -7.72 -10.97 13.43
N GLY A 276 -6.65 -10.66 12.72
CA GLY A 276 -6.64 -10.65 11.27
C GLY A 276 -6.85 -12.04 10.65
N THR A 277 -6.33 -13.08 11.29
CA THR A 277 -6.51 -14.47 10.82
C THR A 277 -7.95 -14.96 11.03
N ASP A 278 -8.62 -14.48 12.06
CA ASP A 278 -10.00 -14.86 12.42
C ASP A 278 -11.07 -14.10 11.60
N LEU A 279 -10.69 -13.07 10.84
CA LEU A 279 -11.59 -12.23 10.05
C LEU A 279 -12.03 -12.90 8.76
#